data_f0f81b10ad2e756f9cd3a753030d6cdf
#
_entry.id   f0f81b10ad2e756f9cd3a753030d6cdf
#
_cell.length_a   1.000
_cell.length_b   1.000
_cell.length_c   1.000
_cell.angle_alpha   90.00
_cell.angle_beta   90.00
_cell.angle_gamma   90.00
#
_symmetry.space_group_name_H-M   'P 1'
#
loop_
_entity.id
_entity.type
_entity.pdbx_description
1 polymer ?
#
loop_
_entity_poly.entity_id
_entity_poly.type
_entity_poly.pdbx_seq_one_letter_code
_entity_poly.pdbx_strand_id
1 'polypeptide(L)'
;IDMHGEGIFIRLNEERVSDWEKQNQHIYQLMMERIQENKIHCENASPRYVLLHTFSHLLIRSLAKMCGYQSASLKERIYSTYPSGENMAGILIYTASSDVEGSLGGLVAQAKSEHLEKIIDDLLDEAEWCSGDPLCMTSTGINGQGLYGLNYAACHQCTLLPETSCAMRNLLLDRAALIGRTEDGTVGFFIL
;
A
#
# COMPACT_ATOMS: atom_id res chain seq x y z
N ILE A 1 -4.28 12.82 27.91
CA ILE A 1 -2.85 13.00 27.59
C ILE A 1 -2.79 13.29 26.11
N ASP A 2 -2.35 14.49 25.74
CA ASP A 2 -2.12 14.84 24.34
C ASP A 2 -0.86 14.11 23.86
N MET A 3 -1.04 13.27 22.86
CA MET A 3 0.09 12.58 22.21
C MET A 3 0.44 13.35 20.95
N HIS A 4 1.68 13.75 20.82
CA HIS A 4 2.21 14.36 19.61
C HIS A 4 2.97 13.31 18.80
N GLY A 5 2.70 13.25 17.52
CA GLY A 5 3.38 12.40 16.55
C GLY A 5 3.70 13.19 15.30
N GLU A 6 4.52 12.64 14.45
CA GLU A 6 4.75 13.16 13.10
C GLU A 6 4.15 12.26 12.04
N GLY A 7 3.86 12.81 10.86
CA GLY A 7 3.31 12.04 9.76
C GLY A 7 3.48 12.73 8.42
N ILE A 8 3.37 11.93 7.36
CA ILE A 8 3.36 12.38 5.97
C ILE A 8 2.01 12.02 5.37
N PHE A 9 1.32 13.01 4.82
CA PHE A 9 0.12 12.79 4.03
C PHE A 9 0.46 12.94 2.55
N ILE A 10 0.16 11.91 1.76
CA ILE A 10 0.36 11.87 0.32
C ILE A 10 -0.98 11.70 -0.36
N ARG A 11 -1.24 12.50 -1.39
CA ARG A 11 -2.40 12.38 -2.25
C ARG A 11 -1.96 12.10 -3.68
N LEU A 12 -2.43 11.01 -4.25
CA LEU A 12 -2.25 10.72 -5.66
C LEU A 12 -3.21 11.55 -6.51
N ASN A 13 -2.89 11.72 -7.78
CA ASN A 13 -3.78 12.41 -8.73
C ASN A 13 -5.06 11.58 -8.93
N GLU A 14 -6.22 12.16 -8.60
CA GLU A 14 -7.51 11.46 -8.59
C GLU A 14 -7.93 10.99 -9.99
N GLU A 15 -7.69 11.77 -11.03
CA GLU A 15 -8.01 11.39 -12.41
C GLU A 15 -7.20 10.17 -12.84
N ARG A 16 -5.89 10.18 -12.56
CA ARG A 16 -5.01 9.03 -12.85
C ARG A 16 -5.43 7.78 -12.08
N VAL A 17 -5.78 7.92 -10.80
CA VAL A 17 -6.26 6.78 -10.00
C VAL A 17 -7.57 6.24 -10.55
N SER A 18 -8.51 7.11 -10.92
CA SER A 18 -9.79 6.71 -11.51
C SER A 18 -9.60 5.99 -12.85
N ASP A 19 -8.69 6.46 -13.70
CA ASP A 19 -8.43 5.81 -14.98
C ASP A 19 -7.69 4.47 -14.82
N TRP A 20 -6.75 4.40 -13.90
CA TRP A 20 -6.08 3.16 -13.52
C TRP A 20 -7.09 2.13 -12.96
N GLU A 21 -8.01 2.57 -12.10
CA GLU A 21 -9.04 1.72 -11.50
C GLU A 21 -9.96 1.11 -12.56
N LYS A 22 -10.40 1.90 -13.55
CA LYS A 22 -11.21 1.41 -14.68
C LYS A 22 -10.46 0.33 -15.48
N GLN A 23 -9.18 0.54 -15.75
CA GLN A 23 -8.36 -0.39 -16.52
C GLN A 23 -8.16 -1.72 -15.78
N ASN A 24 -8.02 -1.69 -14.45
CA ASN A 24 -7.71 -2.85 -13.62
C ASN A 24 -8.93 -3.46 -12.90
N GLN A 25 -10.14 -2.95 -13.10
CA GLN A 25 -11.33 -3.41 -12.39
C GLN A 25 -11.54 -4.92 -12.51
N HIS A 26 -11.32 -5.49 -13.70
CA HIS A 26 -11.49 -6.90 -13.96
C HIS A 26 -10.46 -7.78 -13.22
N ILE A 27 -9.25 -7.27 -12.98
CA ILE A 27 -8.19 -7.99 -12.25
C ILE A 27 -8.59 -8.23 -10.79
N TYR A 28 -9.22 -7.24 -10.16
CA TYR A 28 -9.56 -7.28 -8.74
C TYR A 28 -10.99 -7.77 -8.46
N GLN A 29 -11.77 -8.11 -9.49
CA GLN A 29 -13.17 -8.54 -9.33
C GLN A 29 -13.28 -9.72 -8.37
N LEU A 30 -12.53 -10.79 -8.57
CA LEU A 30 -12.56 -11.98 -7.71
C LEU A 30 -12.12 -11.67 -6.26
N MET A 31 -11.18 -10.75 -6.08
CA MET A 31 -10.79 -10.30 -4.74
C MET A 31 -11.98 -9.60 -4.03
N MET A 32 -12.72 -8.75 -4.74
CA MET A 32 -13.90 -8.08 -4.19
C MET A 32 -15.03 -9.05 -3.86
N GLU A 33 -15.27 -10.04 -4.72
CA GLU A 33 -16.23 -11.12 -4.46
C GLU A 33 -15.88 -11.91 -3.20
N ARG A 34 -14.61 -12.30 -3.03
CA ARG A 34 -14.13 -13.02 -1.83
C ARG A 34 -14.28 -12.21 -0.54
N ILE A 35 -14.13 -10.89 -0.57
CA ILE A 35 -14.39 -10.02 0.58
C ILE A 35 -15.86 -10.16 1.02
N GLN A 36 -16.78 -10.11 0.08
CA GLN A 36 -18.21 -10.23 0.34
C GLN A 36 -18.59 -11.63 0.84
N GLU A 37 -18.12 -12.68 0.16
CA GLU A 37 -18.39 -14.07 0.53
C GLU A 37 -17.89 -14.42 1.94
N ASN A 38 -16.70 -13.96 2.29
CA ASN A 38 -16.09 -14.24 3.60
C ASN A 38 -16.44 -13.20 4.67
N LYS A 39 -17.32 -12.24 4.36
CA LYS A 39 -17.77 -11.18 5.27
C LYS A 39 -16.61 -10.41 5.92
N ILE A 40 -15.57 -10.15 5.15
CA ILE A 40 -14.43 -9.36 5.62
C ILE A 40 -14.88 -7.91 5.76
N HIS A 41 -14.71 -7.37 6.95
CA HIS A 41 -15.04 -5.98 7.22
C HIS A 41 -14.01 -5.04 6.60
N CYS A 42 -14.32 -4.55 5.41
CA CYS A 42 -13.59 -3.49 4.72
C CYS A 42 -14.61 -2.63 3.96
N GLU A 43 -15.03 -1.53 4.59
CA GLU A 43 -16.11 -0.67 4.09
C GLU A 43 -15.83 -0.10 2.69
N ASN A 44 -14.56 0.13 2.37
CA ASN A 44 -14.13 0.82 1.15
C ASN A 44 -13.28 -0.08 0.24
N ALA A 45 -13.48 -1.41 0.30
CA ALA A 45 -12.75 -2.33 -0.56
C ALA A 45 -13.01 -2.02 -2.04
N SER A 46 -11.94 -1.75 -2.77
CA SER A 46 -11.97 -1.41 -4.20
C SER A 46 -10.56 -1.60 -4.79
N PRO A 47 -10.41 -1.65 -6.12
CA PRO A 47 -9.09 -1.67 -6.74
C PRO A 47 -8.21 -0.48 -6.27
N ARG A 48 -8.79 0.71 -6.13
CA ARG A 48 -8.08 1.89 -5.61
C ARG A 48 -7.60 1.69 -4.17
N TYR A 49 -8.37 1.00 -3.33
CA TYR A 49 -7.91 0.64 -1.98
C TYR A 49 -6.68 -0.25 -2.04
N VAL A 50 -6.67 -1.27 -2.90
CA VAL A 50 -5.49 -2.15 -3.11
C VAL A 50 -4.27 -1.35 -3.53
N LEU A 51 -4.42 -0.43 -4.48
CA LEU A 51 -3.34 0.45 -4.94
C LEU A 51 -2.76 1.29 -3.79
N LEU A 52 -3.61 2.05 -3.10
CA LEU A 52 -3.20 2.96 -2.02
C LEU A 52 -2.57 2.19 -0.85
N HIS A 53 -3.17 1.06 -0.47
CA HIS A 53 -2.72 0.20 0.60
C HIS A 53 -1.35 -0.42 0.28
N THR A 54 -1.18 -0.95 -0.92
CA THR A 54 0.10 -1.51 -1.35
C THR A 54 1.19 -0.43 -1.40
N PHE A 55 0.86 0.74 -1.93
CA PHE A 55 1.79 1.87 -1.97
C PHE A 55 2.21 2.31 -0.55
N SER A 56 1.27 2.39 0.40
CA SER A 56 1.58 2.74 1.78
C SER A 56 2.51 1.72 2.45
N HIS A 57 2.32 0.42 2.19
CA HIS A 57 3.18 -0.64 2.71
C HIS A 57 4.62 -0.51 2.23
N LEU A 58 4.82 -0.35 0.91
CA LEU A 58 6.17 -0.17 0.35
C LEU A 58 6.81 1.13 0.85
N LEU A 59 6.04 2.19 0.98
CA LEU A 59 6.53 3.46 1.50
C LEU A 59 6.93 3.36 2.98
N ILE A 60 6.16 2.67 3.83
CA ILE A 60 6.55 2.41 5.22
C ILE A 60 7.87 1.63 5.28
N ARG A 61 8.05 0.60 4.44
CA ARG A 61 9.29 -0.19 4.38
C ARG A 61 10.49 0.70 4.03
N SER A 62 10.36 1.55 3.02
CA SER A 62 11.42 2.47 2.58
C SER A 62 11.72 3.53 3.63
N LEU A 63 10.70 4.16 4.21
CA LEU A 63 10.86 5.16 5.27
C LEU A 63 11.49 4.57 6.54
N ALA A 64 11.07 3.36 6.95
CA ALA A 64 11.66 2.66 8.09
C ALA A 64 13.16 2.41 7.87
N LYS A 65 13.55 1.96 6.67
CA LYS A 65 14.94 1.73 6.27
C LYS A 65 15.76 3.02 6.27
N MET A 66 15.21 4.11 5.72
CA MET A 66 15.93 5.38 5.56
C MET A 66 16.04 6.18 6.86
N CYS A 67 14.99 6.19 7.66
CA CYS A 67 14.93 6.97 8.90
C CYS A 67 15.42 6.17 10.12
N GLY A 68 15.68 4.88 9.98
CA GLY A 68 16.07 4.00 11.10
C GLY A 68 14.92 3.64 12.04
N TYR A 69 13.66 3.91 11.64
CA TYR A 69 12.51 3.48 12.42
C TYR A 69 12.30 1.97 12.32
N GLN A 70 11.82 1.37 13.41
CA GLN A 70 11.23 0.05 13.31
C GLN A 70 9.93 0.15 12.52
N SER A 71 9.69 -0.75 11.56
CA SER A 71 8.45 -0.71 10.77
C SER A 71 7.18 -0.81 11.64
N ALA A 72 7.27 -1.43 12.82
CA ALA A 72 6.19 -1.50 13.80
C ALA A 72 5.85 -0.16 14.47
N SER A 73 6.76 0.83 14.45
CA SER A 73 6.51 2.17 14.99
C SER A 73 5.82 3.12 14.02
N LEU A 74 5.72 2.73 12.75
CA LEU A 74 4.98 3.46 11.72
C LEU A 74 3.62 2.82 11.51
N LYS A 75 2.60 3.63 11.28
CA LYS A 75 1.23 3.22 10.96
C LYS A 75 0.75 3.90 9.70
N GLU A 76 -0.20 3.23 9.06
CA GLU A 76 -0.89 3.78 7.91
C GLU A 76 -2.34 4.13 8.21
N ARG A 77 -2.87 5.04 7.41
CA ARG A 77 -4.31 5.25 7.25
C ARG A 77 -4.61 5.53 5.78
N ILE A 78 -5.52 4.74 5.23
CA ILE A 78 -5.93 4.83 3.82
C ILE A 78 -7.20 5.66 3.72
N TYR A 79 -7.20 6.59 2.77
CA TYR A 79 -8.34 7.45 2.43
C TYR A 79 -8.70 7.18 0.97
N SER A 80 -9.54 6.18 0.73
CA SER A 80 -10.03 5.82 -0.62
C SER A 80 -11.39 6.42 -0.94
N THR A 81 -12.15 6.83 0.08
CA THR A 81 -13.50 7.37 -0.06
C THR A 81 -13.78 8.42 1.03
N TYR A 82 -14.43 9.51 0.69
CA TYR A 82 -14.97 10.48 1.66
C TYR A 82 -16.17 9.90 2.39
N PRO A 83 -16.53 10.43 3.59
CA PRO A 83 -17.79 10.09 4.26
C PRO A 83 -19.04 10.38 3.42
N SER A 84 -18.95 11.32 2.46
CA SER A 84 -19.98 11.62 1.47
C SER A 84 -20.14 10.56 0.39
N GLY A 85 -19.25 9.58 0.31
CA GLY A 85 -19.20 8.56 -0.72
C GLY A 85 -18.38 8.93 -1.96
N GLU A 86 -17.81 10.14 -2.02
CA GLU A 86 -16.92 10.56 -3.10
C GLU A 86 -15.56 9.87 -2.98
N ASN A 87 -14.93 9.66 -4.13
CA ASN A 87 -13.62 9.03 -4.19
C ASN A 87 -12.50 9.92 -3.63
N MET A 88 -11.57 9.30 -2.92
CA MET A 88 -10.31 9.88 -2.44
C MET A 88 -9.12 9.03 -2.88
N ALA A 89 -7.96 9.64 -2.97
CA ALA A 89 -6.71 8.95 -3.30
C ALA A 89 -5.58 9.40 -2.35
N GLY A 90 -5.77 9.20 -1.04
CA GLY A 90 -4.87 9.66 0.00
C GLY A 90 -4.35 8.55 0.90
N ILE A 91 -3.11 8.70 1.37
CA ILE A 91 -2.51 7.87 2.41
C ILE A 91 -1.86 8.77 3.47
N LEU A 92 -1.98 8.39 4.73
CA LEU A 92 -1.26 9.00 5.84
C LEU A 92 -0.37 7.94 6.47
N ILE A 93 0.93 8.23 6.56
CA ILE A 93 1.89 7.45 7.31
C ILE A 93 2.31 8.28 8.51
N TYR A 94 2.25 7.69 9.71
CA TYR A 94 2.51 8.43 10.93
C TYR A 94 3.18 7.55 12.01
N THR A 95 3.86 8.18 12.96
CA THR A 95 4.46 7.50 14.11
C THR A 95 3.40 7.08 15.12
N ALA A 96 3.47 5.82 15.58
CA ALA A 96 2.50 5.27 16.54
C ALA A 96 2.72 5.74 17.98
N SER A 97 3.94 6.16 18.34
CA SER A 97 4.28 6.70 19.65
C SER A 97 5.45 7.68 19.53
N SER A 98 5.40 8.75 20.34
CA SER A 98 6.46 9.75 20.41
C SER A 98 7.67 9.28 21.23
N ASP A 99 7.54 8.21 21.98
CA ASP A 99 8.51 7.84 23.04
C ASP A 99 9.61 6.87 22.59
N VAL A 100 9.51 6.33 21.38
CA VAL A 100 10.32 5.15 21.05
C VAL A 100 11.64 5.50 20.36
N GLU A 101 11.78 6.61 19.65
CA GLU A 101 12.99 6.78 18.80
C GLU A 101 13.49 8.23 18.61
N GLY A 102 13.74 8.94 19.66
CA GLY A 102 14.53 10.19 19.56
C GLY A 102 13.72 11.40 19.09
N SER A 103 14.38 12.37 18.47
CA SER A 103 13.76 13.64 18.09
C SER A 103 12.73 13.48 16.97
N LEU A 104 11.55 14.05 17.16
CA LEU A 104 10.57 14.28 16.08
C LEU A 104 11.22 15.08 14.93
N GLY A 105 10.82 14.80 13.70
CA GLY A 105 11.29 15.51 12.51
C GLY A 105 11.97 14.63 11.46
N GLY A 106 12.34 13.40 11.80
CA GLY A 106 12.95 12.46 10.85
C GLY A 106 12.01 12.08 9.71
N LEU A 107 10.77 11.76 10.04
CA LEU A 107 9.75 11.39 9.05
C LEU A 107 9.33 12.59 8.20
N VAL A 108 9.04 13.72 8.82
CA VAL A 108 8.64 14.96 8.12
C VAL A 108 9.72 15.47 7.18
N ALA A 109 11.00 15.29 7.53
CA ALA A 109 12.12 15.68 6.66
C ALA A 109 12.09 14.93 5.31
N GLN A 110 11.56 13.70 5.28
CA GLN A 110 11.43 12.91 4.05
C GLN A 110 10.25 13.35 3.16
N ALA A 111 9.34 14.17 3.67
CA ALA A 111 8.24 14.73 2.89
C ALA A 111 8.66 15.87 1.91
N LYS A 112 9.91 16.33 1.98
CA LYS A 112 10.44 17.28 0.99
C LYS A 112 10.49 16.62 -0.39
N SER A 113 10.09 17.34 -1.44
CA SER A 113 9.97 16.81 -2.80
C SER A 113 11.20 16.02 -3.25
N GLU A 114 12.39 16.59 -3.06
CA GLU A 114 13.65 15.96 -3.48
C GLU A 114 13.90 14.59 -2.82
N HIS A 115 13.53 14.46 -1.54
CA HIS A 115 13.68 13.20 -0.80
C HIS A 115 12.57 12.22 -1.16
N LEU A 116 11.32 12.71 -1.22
CA LEU A 116 10.16 11.87 -1.48
C LEU A 116 10.20 11.26 -2.88
N GLU A 117 10.59 12.04 -3.90
CA GLU A 117 10.78 11.55 -5.27
C GLU A 117 11.77 10.39 -5.29
N LYS A 118 12.95 10.58 -4.70
CA LYS A 118 13.94 9.52 -4.62
C LYS A 118 13.44 8.28 -3.86
N ILE A 119 12.69 8.46 -2.78
CA ILE A 119 12.10 7.35 -2.01
C ILE A 119 11.13 6.57 -2.89
N ILE A 120 10.32 7.27 -3.68
CA ILE A 120 9.35 6.65 -4.59
C ILE A 120 10.08 5.89 -5.70
N ASP A 121 11.11 6.47 -6.30
CA ASP A 121 11.91 5.79 -7.32
C ASP A 121 12.55 4.51 -6.76
N ASP A 122 13.26 4.62 -5.61
CA ASP A 122 13.91 3.49 -4.96
C ASP A 122 12.91 2.36 -4.59
N LEU A 123 11.71 2.72 -4.09
CA LEU A 123 10.69 1.72 -3.74
C LEU A 123 10.07 1.04 -4.96
N LEU A 124 9.96 1.74 -6.10
CA LEU A 124 9.45 1.16 -7.33
C LEU A 124 10.48 0.17 -7.92
N ASP A 125 11.75 0.55 -7.93
CA ASP A 125 12.83 -0.35 -8.32
C ASP A 125 12.85 -1.61 -7.43
N GLU A 126 12.73 -1.44 -6.10
CA GLU A 126 12.63 -2.57 -5.15
C GLU A 126 11.35 -3.42 -5.39
N ALA A 127 10.27 -2.81 -5.88
CA ALA A 127 9.02 -3.52 -6.15
C ALA A 127 9.08 -4.42 -7.39
N GLU A 128 9.99 -4.16 -8.34
CA GLU A 128 10.12 -4.96 -9.56
C GLU A 128 10.52 -6.40 -9.28
N TRP A 129 11.21 -6.65 -8.18
CA TRP A 129 11.72 -7.98 -7.85
C TRP A 129 11.41 -8.42 -6.42
N CYS A 130 11.16 -9.70 -6.26
CA CYS A 130 11.00 -10.37 -4.97
C CYS A 130 11.74 -11.70 -4.97
N SER A 131 12.38 -12.04 -3.86
CA SER A 131 13.03 -13.36 -3.71
C SER A 131 12.06 -14.55 -3.83
N GLY A 132 10.75 -14.30 -3.74
CA GLY A 132 9.69 -15.29 -3.98
C GLY A 132 9.24 -15.39 -5.43
N ASP A 133 9.80 -14.60 -6.35
CA ASP A 133 9.44 -14.66 -7.76
C ASP A 133 10.01 -15.93 -8.44
N PRO A 134 9.33 -16.47 -9.47
CA PRO A 134 8.09 -15.95 -10.08
C PRO A 134 6.81 -16.22 -9.29
N LEU A 135 6.82 -17.09 -8.30
CA LEU A 135 5.61 -17.51 -7.57
C LEU A 135 4.88 -16.36 -6.89
N CYS A 136 5.62 -15.39 -6.35
CA CYS A 136 5.00 -14.21 -5.74
C CYS A 136 4.31 -13.34 -6.80
N MET A 137 4.99 -13.02 -7.91
CA MET A 137 4.44 -12.15 -8.95
C MET A 137 3.26 -12.80 -9.67
N THR A 138 3.29 -14.10 -9.91
CA THR A 138 2.21 -14.82 -10.61
C THR A 138 1.00 -15.13 -9.74
N SER A 139 1.04 -14.77 -8.44
CA SER A 139 -0.12 -14.90 -7.56
C SER A 139 -1.17 -13.87 -7.90
N THR A 140 -2.25 -14.31 -8.55
CA THR A 140 -3.38 -13.47 -8.96
C THR A 140 -4.64 -14.31 -9.13
N GLY A 141 -5.79 -13.70 -9.10
CA GLY A 141 -7.07 -14.37 -9.33
C GLY A 141 -7.29 -15.58 -8.40
N ILE A 142 -7.49 -16.75 -8.99
CA ILE A 142 -7.71 -17.99 -8.22
C ILE A 142 -6.49 -18.42 -7.40
N ASN A 143 -5.30 -18.01 -7.82
CA ASN A 143 -4.02 -18.31 -7.16
C ASN A 143 -3.62 -17.23 -6.15
N GLY A 144 -4.54 -16.37 -5.72
CA GLY A 144 -4.26 -15.36 -4.71
C GLY A 144 -3.70 -15.95 -3.41
N GLN A 145 -2.81 -15.22 -2.76
CA GLN A 145 -2.12 -15.59 -1.51
C GLN A 145 -2.87 -15.10 -0.28
N GLY A 146 -2.35 -15.48 0.88
CA GLY A 146 -2.88 -15.04 2.17
C GLY A 146 -4.24 -15.62 2.51
N LEU A 147 -4.86 -15.05 3.54
CA LEU A 147 -6.16 -15.48 4.02
C LEU A 147 -7.22 -15.25 2.92
N TYR A 148 -7.97 -16.29 2.58
CA TYR A 148 -9.00 -16.30 1.53
C TYR A 148 -8.50 -15.90 0.13
N GLY A 149 -7.17 -15.90 -0.11
CA GLY A 149 -6.61 -15.46 -1.39
C GLY A 149 -6.78 -13.95 -1.64
N LEU A 150 -6.81 -13.15 -0.58
CA LEU A 150 -7.01 -11.70 -0.64
C LEU A 150 -5.71 -10.91 -0.84
N ASN A 151 -4.59 -11.56 -1.08
CA ASN A 151 -3.36 -10.94 -1.55
C ASN A 151 -2.99 -11.53 -2.92
N TYR A 152 -2.50 -10.70 -3.80
CA TYR A 152 -1.93 -11.14 -5.06
C TYR A 152 -0.39 -11.12 -4.95
N ALA A 153 0.34 -10.34 -5.73
CA ALA A 153 1.79 -10.28 -5.63
C ALA A 153 2.26 -9.57 -4.34
N ALA A 154 2.08 -10.21 -3.18
CA ALA A 154 2.44 -9.65 -1.88
C ALA A 154 2.84 -10.75 -0.88
N CYS A 155 4.08 -10.73 -0.41
CA CYS A 155 4.58 -11.67 0.58
C CYS A 155 5.46 -10.99 1.63
N HIS A 156 5.92 -11.74 2.64
CA HIS A 156 6.79 -11.22 3.70
C HIS A 156 8.08 -10.59 3.17
N GLN A 157 8.59 -11.06 2.04
CA GLN A 157 9.83 -10.55 1.47
C GLN A 157 9.65 -9.17 0.83
N CYS A 158 8.54 -8.94 0.14
CA CYS A 158 8.35 -7.72 -0.65
C CYS A 158 7.39 -6.69 -0.03
N THR A 159 6.26 -7.09 0.57
CA THR A 159 5.17 -6.12 0.83
C THR A 159 4.65 -6.14 2.27
N LEU A 160 4.55 -7.31 2.94
CA LEU A 160 3.90 -7.41 4.23
C LEU A 160 4.66 -6.64 5.33
N LEU A 161 3.90 -6.05 6.24
CA LEU A 161 4.37 -5.30 7.42
C LEU A 161 4.02 -6.05 8.72
N PRO A 162 4.57 -5.63 9.87
CA PRO A 162 4.01 -6.03 11.17
C PRO A 162 2.52 -5.69 11.23
N GLU A 163 1.68 -6.59 11.75
CA GLU A 163 0.22 -6.40 11.78
C GLU A 163 -0.21 -5.13 12.54
N THR A 164 0.60 -4.67 13.47
CA THR A 164 0.36 -3.43 14.21
C THR A 164 0.47 -2.17 13.35
N SER A 165 1.11 -2.24 12.19
CA SER A 165 1.29 -1.14 11.25
C SER A 165 0.16 -1.05 10.22
N CYS A 166 -0.56 -2.14 9.99
CA CYS A 166 -1.56 -2.28 8.95
C CYS A 166 -2.98 -2.39 9.53
N ALA A 167 -3.90 -1.56 9.05
CA ALA A 167 -5.30 -1.58 9.49
C ALA A 167 -6.07 -2.83 9.00
N MET A 168 -5.63 -3.45 7.89
CA MET A 168 -6.26 -4.60 7.25
C MET A 168 -5.52 -5.92 7.46
N ARG A 169 -4.63 -6.00 8.45
CA ARG A 169 -3.88 -7.23 8.78
C ARG A 169 -3.18 -7.86 7.56
N ASN A 170 -2.54 -7.01 6.76
CA ASN A 170 -1.85 -7.42 5.53
C ASN A 170 -2.75 -8.11 4.47
N LEU A 171 -4.02 -7.76 4.39
CA LEU A 171 -4.92 -8.20 3.33
C LEU A 171 -5.06 -7.11 2.27
N LEU A 172 -5.49 -7.45 1.06
CA LEU A 172 -5.73 -6.53 -0.06
C LEU A 172 -4.46 -5.83 -0.54
N LEU A 173 -3.44 -6.62 -0.80
CA LEU A 173 -2.13 -6.16 -1.25
C LEU A 173 -1.78 -6.80 -2.61
N ASP A 174 -1.22 -6.00 -3.52
CA ASP A 174 -0.68 -6.45 -4.81
C ASP A 174 0.37 -5.46 -5.31
N ARG A 175 1.67 -5.80 -5.27
CA ARG A 175 2.71 -4.92 -5.81
C ARG A 175 2.58 -4.67 -7.31
N ALA A 176 1.93 -5.58 -8.06
CA ALA A 176 1.62 -5.36 -9.46
C ALA A 176 0.71 -4.15 -9.70
N ALA A 177 -0.07 -3.72 -8.70
CA ALA A 177 -0.81 -2.47 -8.77
C ALA A 177 0.08 -1.25 -9.06
N LEU A 178 1.33 -1.28 -8.62
CA LEU A 178 2.29 -0.19 -8.79
C LEU A 178 3.10 -0.33 -10.08
N ILE A 179 3.61 -1.54 -10.37
CA ILE A 179 4.62 -1.82 -11.40
C ILE A 179 4.09 -2.62 -12.61
N GLY A 180 2.83 -3.06 -12.57
CA GLY A 180 2.24 -3.90 -13.61
C GLY A 180 2.58 -5.39 -13.48
N ARG A 181 1.88 -6.19 -14.27
CA ARG A 181 2.10 -7.63 -14.43
C ARG A 181 1.60 -8.05 -15.81
N THR A 182 2.48 -8.68 -16.62
CA THR A 182 2.18 -9.05 -18.00
C THR A 182 1.24 -10.25 -18.11
N GLU A 183 1.29 -11.18 -17.17
CA GLU A 183 0.60 -12.46 -17.21
C GLU A 183 -0.94 -12.33 -17.24
N ASP A 184 -1.48 -11.34 -16.57
CA ASP A 184 -2.93 -11.07 -16.54
C ASP A 184 -3.30 -9.68 -17.07
N GLY A 185 -2.32 -8.93 -17.57
CA GLY A 185 -2.52 -7.59 -18.12
C GLY A 185 -2.73 -6.50 -17.07
N THR A 186 -2.32 -6.72 -15.80
CA THR A 186 -2.37 -5.68 -14.77
C THR A 186 -1.52 -4.48 -15.19
N VAL A 187 -2.14 -3.31 -15.26
CA VAL A 187 -1.46 -2.04 -15.57
C VAL A 187 -0.90 -1.43 -14.29
N GLY A 188 0.39 -1.15 -14.25
CA GLY A 188 1.03 -0.50 -13.11
C GLY A 188 0.70 1.00 -13.04
N PHE A 189 0.39 1.50 -11.86
CA PHE A 189 0.04 2.91 -11.69
C PHE A 189 1.18 3.87 -12.00
N PHE A 190 2.42 3.49 -11.71
CA PHE A 190 3.59 4.35 -11.92
C PHE A 190 4.29 4.16 -13.27
N ILE A 191 3.84 3.22 -14.10
CA ILE A 191 4.39 2.95 -15.45
C ILE A 191 3.66 3.74 -16.56
N LEU A 192 2.60 4.45 -16.21
CA LEU A 192 1.76 5.23 -17.15
C LEU A 192 2.42 6.56 -17.54
#